data_a015369ffe42c6f336644e429799e57b
#
_entry.id   a015369ffe42c6f336644e429799e57b
#
_cell.length_a   1.000
_cell.length_b   1.000
_cell.length_c   1.000
_cell.angle_alpha   90.00
_cell.angle_beta   90.00
_cell.angle_gamma   90.00
#
_symmetry.space_group_name_H-M   'P 1'
#
loop_
_entity.id
_entity.type
_entity.pdbx_description
1 polymer ?
#
loop_
_entity_poly.entity_id
_entity_poly.type
_entity_poly.pdbx_seq_one_letter_code
_entity_poly.pdbx_strand_id
1 'polypeptide(L)'
;MSNESSSASETTPLRRPETQATDNVAHRQTTVTVINNTNNNNNYGDSTVAVRLQGGDGLVVQQQQEQEQLPQPPTDMDTNKRILCRVGLDILILLCVGFPILIFFLLGDPYKRGFFCDDESLKHPFHDSTVRNWMLYFIGVVIPVGVIVIVEVIIAQSKARRNNGNSSGRRYVFMNYDLPEWLIECYKKVGIYAFGAVVSQLTTDIAKYSIGRLRPHFMAVCQPVMPDGSTCDDPVNAGKYIQEFTCKGVGSSARMLREMRLSFPSGHSSFTFFAMVYMALYLQARMTWKGSKLLRHFLQFLFIMVAWYTALSRVSDYKHHWSDVLAGSLIGSTCALVVVNFVSDLFQKPSTKSYLPRTAQDMNATQGPTPPNQGIRVTTN
;
A
#
# COMPACT_ATOMS: atom_id res chain seq x y z
N MET A 1 -4.11 12.61 57.11
CA MET A 1 -3.11 11.74 57.74
C MET A 1 -2.09 11.47 56.65
N SER A 2 -1.09 12.30 56.56
CA SER A 2 0.28 12.22 57.13
C SER A 2 1.06 11.12 56.43
N ASN A 3 2.21 11.28 55.84
CA ASN A 3 3.39 12.17 55.87
C ASN A 3 4.29 11.63 54.76
N GLU A 4 4.91 12.49 53.90
CA GLU A 4 6.31 12.97 54.02
C GLU A 4 7.38 11.89 54.12
N SER A 5 8.35 11.87 53.20
CA SER A 5 9.66 12.53 53.21
C SER A 5 10.46 12.05 52.01
N SER A 6 10.97 12.89 51.11
CA SER A 6 12.20 13.68 51.16
C SER A 6 13.47 12.87 51.39
N SER A 7 14.35 12.79 50.40
CA SER A 7 15.76 13.08 50.56
C SER A 7 16.52 13.23 49.24
N ALA A 8 17.19 14.36 49.17
CA ALA A 8 18.22 14.73 48.19
C ALA A 8 19.58 14.20 48.64
N SER A 9 20.50 14.01 47.71
CA SER A 9 21.95 14.19 47.83
C SER A 9 22.56 13.80 46.47
N GLU A 10 23.47 14.40 45.91
CA GLU A 10 24.55 15.30 46.24
C GLU A 10 25.59 15.11 45.12
N THR A 11 25.99 16.18 44.56
CA THR A 11 27.04 16.34 43.56
C THR A 11 28.41 16.27 44.18
N THR A 12 29.37 15.58 43.54
CA THR A 12 30.80 15.90 43.77
C THR A 12 31.60 15.67 42.48
N PRO A 13 32.49 16.61 42.10
CA PRO A 13 33.33 16.52 40.92
C PRO A 13 34.69 15.91 41.24
N LEU A 14 35.22 15.07 40.38
CA LEU A 14 36.58 14.56 40.47
C LEU A 14 37.56 15.31 39.55
N ARG A 15 38.60 15.75 40.20
CA ARG A 15 39.78 16.52 39.86
C ARG A 15 40.66 15.82 38.81
N ARG A 16 41.28 16.65 37.96
CA ARG A 16 42.45 16.36 37.11
C ARG A 16 43.72 16.11 37.96
N PRO A 17 44.72 15.43 37.47
CA PRO A 17 46.10 15.75 37.68
C PRO A 17 46.79 16.26 36.43
N GLU A 18 47.47 17.39 36.61
CA GLU A 18 48.51 17.94 35.72
C GLU A 18 49.76 17.08 35.82
N THR A 19 50.41 16.86 34.69
CA THR A 19 51.84 16.63 34.65
C THR A 19 52.43 17.40 33.46
N GLN A 20 53.29 18.34 33.81
CA GLN A 20 54.18 19.09 32.92
C GLN A 20 55.23 18.16 32.34
N ALA A 21 55.47 18.31 31.02
CA ALA A 21 56.76 18.01 30.41
C ALA A 21 57.03 19.04 29.32
N THR A 22 57.98 19.85 29.53
CA THR A 22 58.62 20.79 28.61
C THR A 22 59.36 20.02 27.55
N ASP A 23 59.07 20.33 26.29
CA ASP A 23 60.08 20.18 25.22
C ASP A 23 59.84 21.20 24.10
N ASN A 24 60.88 22.01 23.86
CA ASN A 24 61.01 22.99 22.80
C ASN A 24 61.04 22.33 21.42
N VAL A 25 60.02 22.57 20.59
CA VAL A 25 60.10 22.34 19.15
C VAL A 25 59.70 23.61 18.43
N ALA A 26 60.64 24.13 17.66
CA ALA A 26 60.53 25.31 16.83
C ALA A 26 59.32 25.26 15.89
N HIS A 27 58.44 26.22 15.95
CA HIS A 27 57.33 26.44 15.02
C HIS A 27 57.88 26.79 13.62
N ARG A 28 57.87 25.80 12.72
CA ARG A 28 58.03 26.03 11.28
C ARG A 28 56.64 26.36 10.75
N GLN A 29 56.37 27.60 10.41
CA GLN A 29 55.15 28.02 9.74
C GLN A 29 55.15 27.47 8.32
N THR A 30 54.26 26.57 8.01
CA THR A 30 54.02 26.05 6.64
C THR A 30 52.91 26.87 6.00
N THR A 31 53.26 27.71 5.03
CA THR A 31 52.25 28.48 4.28
C THR A 31 51.71 27.62 3.14
N VAL A 32 50.43 27.33 3.18
CA VAL A 32 49.74 26.58 2.09
C VAL A 32 49.10 27.62 1.16
N THR A 33 49.61 27.73 -0.09
CA THR A 33 49.00 28.58 -1.10
C THR A 33 48.23 27.67 -2.07
N VAL A 34 46.92 27.81 -2.13
CA VAL A 34 46.07 27.12 -3.06
C VAL A 34 45.94 27.99 -4.33
N ILE A 35 46.46 27.56 -5.45
CA ILE A 35 46.29 28.23 -6.74
C ILE A 35 45.24 27.50 -7.53
N ASN A 36 44.07 28.10 -7.64
CA ASN A 36 43.01 27.63 -8.56
C ASN A 36 43.27 28.20 -9.96
N ASN A 37 43.67 27.35 -10.88
CA ASN A 37 43.83 27.73 -12.30
C ASN A 37 42.55 27.31 -13.03
N THR A 38 41.60 28.24 -13.23
CA THR A 38 40.46 28.05 -14.11
C THR A 38 40.82 28.41 -15.55
N ASN A 39 41.19 27.43 -16.34
CA ASN A 39 41.31 27.60 -17.79
C ASN A 39 39.98 27.20 -18.43
N ASN A 40 39.24 28.19 -18.90
CA ASN A 40 38.04 28.01 -19.72
C ASN A 40 38.46 27.52 -21.10
N ASN A 41 38.32 26.21 -21.36
CA ASN A 41 37.90 25.65 -22.65
C ASN A 41 37.81 24.14 -22.57
N ASN A 42 36.56 23.66 -22.80
CA ASN A 42 36.21 22.29 -23.18
C ASN A 42 36.35 21.17 -22.12
N ASN A 43 35.18 20.74 -21.60
CA ASN A 43 34.85 19.39 -21.20
C ASN A 43 35.92 18.60 -20.41
N TYR A 44 35.67 18.45 -19.15
CA TYR A 44 36.33 17.72 -18.07
C TYR A 44 37.06 18.64 -17.10
N GLY A 45 36.42 18.85 -15.95
CA GLY A 45 37.01 19.56 -14.82
C GLY A 45 38.09 18.70 -14.14
N ASP A 46 39.32 18.94 -14.48
CA ASP A 46 40.49 18.41 -13.78
C ASP A 46 40.87 19.39 -12.68
N SER A 47 40.54 19.06 -11.43
CA SER A 47 40.92 19.86 -10.26
C SER A 47 42.25 19.35 -9.72
N THR A 48 43.34 19.85 -10.27
CA THR A 48 44.69 19.59 -9.72
C THR A 48 44.96 20.56 -8.55
N VAL A 49 45.09 20.03 -7.35
CA VAL A 49 45.58 20.76 -6.18
C VAL A 49 47.07 20.61 -6.12
N ALA A 50 47.82 21.67 -6.48
CA ALA A 50 49.27 21.71 -6.35
C ALA A 50 49.63 22.29 -4.98
N VAL A 51 50.25 21.48 -4.11
CA VAL A 51 50.81 21.91 -2.84
C VAL A 51 52.31 22.21 -3.05
N ARG A 52 52.72 23.46 -2.98
CA ARG A 52 54.12 23.87 -3.04
C ARG A 52 54.67 24.01 -1.65
N LEU A 53 55.59 23.14 -1.25
CA LEU A 53 56.36 23.29 -0.03
C LEU A 53 57.62 24.13 -0.31
N GLN A 54 57.75 25.26 0.37
CA GLN A 54 58.94 26.11 0.23
C GLN A 54 59.99 25.71 1.27
N GLY A 55 61.05 25.05 0.79
CA GLY A 55 62.23 24.68 1.64
C GLY A 55 62.96 23.48 1.04
N GLY A 56 64.09 23.75 0.45
CA GLY A 56 65.21 23.00 -0.07
C GLY A 56 65.15 21.49 -0.24
N ASP A 57 65.63 21.08 -1.38
CA ASP A 57 65.92 19.72 -1.85
C ASP A 57 64.73 18.88 -2.33
N GLY A 58 64.83 18.54 -3.59
CA GLY A 58 63.77 17.98 -4.43
C GLY A 58 63.15 16.68 -3.91
N LEU A 59 61.88 16.78 -3.53
CA LEU A 59 61.04 15.63 -3.34
C LEU A 59 60.02 15.58 -4.50
N VAL A 60 60.24 14.65 -5.40
CA VAL A 60 59.26 14.33 -6.45
C VAL A 60 58.15 13.57 -5.80
N VAL A 61 57.01 14.23 -5.58
CA VAL A 61 55.79 13.55 -5.17
C VAL A 61 55.13 12.96 -6.41
N GLN A 62 55.24 11.66 -6.57
CA GLN A 62 54.43 10.91 -7.53
C GLN A 62 52.97 10.95 -7.04
N GLN A 63 52.14 11.70 -7.75
CA GLN A 63 50.69 11.61 -7.59
C GLN A 63 50.24 10.25 -8.12
N GLN A 64 49.92 9.32 -7.23
CA GLN A 64 49.01 8.23 -7.58
C GLN A 64 47.64 8.85 -7.78
N GLN A 65 47.19 8.94 -9.02
CA GLN A 65 45.80 9.16 -9.38
C GLN A 65 45.03 7.89 -8.99
N GLU A 66 44.51 7.86 -7.77
CA GLU A 66 43.45 6.97 -7.43
C GLU A 66 42.20 7.52 -8.10
N GLN A 67 41.95 7.08 -9.33
CA GLN A 67 40.68 7.27 -10.02
C GLN A 67 39.64 6.47 -9.23
N GLU A 68 39.04 7.15 -8.26
CA GLU A 68 37.78 6.70 -7.69
C GLU A 68 36.78 6.67 -8.86
N GLN A 69 36.59 5.49 -9.46
CA GLN A 69 35.58 5.26 -10.49
C GLN A 69 34.23 5.55 -9.84
N LEU A 70 33.75 6.79 -9.99
CA LEU A 70 32.37 7.10 -9.73
C LEU A 70 31.49 6.06 -10.46
N PRO A 71 30.56 5.41 -9.79
CA PRO A 71 29.69 4.43 -10.44
C PRO A 71 29.03 5.09 -11.64
N GLN A 72 29.26 4.55 -12.82
CA GLN A 72 28.71 5.01 -14.09
C GLN A 72 27.17 5.12 -13.92
N PRO A 73 26.56 6.23 -14.33
CA PRO A 73 25.10 6.35 -14.27
C PRO A 73 24.48 5.20 -15.06
N PRO A 74 23.41 4.57 -14.54
CA PRO A 74 22.78 3.44 -15.21
C PRO A 74 22.34 3.85 -16.62
N THR A 75 22.67 3.04 -17.60
CA THR A 75 22.27 3.26 -18.99
C THR A 75 20.75 3.23 -19.10
N ASP A 76 20.16 3.92 -20.07
CA ASP A 76 18.71 3.93 -20.30
C ASP A 76 18.13 2.52 -20.48
N MET A 77 18.90 1.62 -21.09
CA MET A 77 18.52 0.22 -21.27
C MET A 77 18.43 -0.54 -19.92
N ASP A 78 19.34 -0.30 -18.98
CA ASP A 78 19.30 -0.91 -17.64
C ASP A 78 18.14 -0.37 -16.81
N THR A 79 17.81 0.90 -16.98
CA THR A 79 16.65 1.53 -16.34
C THR A 79 15.35 0.91 -16.82
N ASN A 80 15.16 0.72 -18.12
CA ASN A 80 13.98 0.07 -18.69
C ASN A 80 13.81 -1.38 -18.21
N LYS A 81 14.91 -2.16 -18.19
CA LYS A 81 14.89 -3.55 -17.67
C LYS A 81 14.46 -3.58 -16.19
N ARG A 82 14.96 -2.66 -15.38
CA ARG A 82 14.61 -2.57 -13.94
C ARG A 82 13.14 -2.22 -13.73
N ILE A 83 12.58 -1.30 -14.54
CA ILE A 83 11.16 -0.94 -14.49
C ILE A 83 10.31 -2.16 -14.86
N LEU A 84 10.62 -2.83 -15.98
CA LEU A 84 9.90 -4.02 -16.42
C LEU A 84 9.97 -5.15 -15.39
N CYS A 85 11.14 -5.39 -14.79
CA CYS A 85 11.31 -6.40 -13.76
C CYS A 85 10.44 -6.12 -12.53
N ARG A 86 10.35 -4.87 -12.08
CA ARG A 86 9.48 -4.49 -10.96
C ARG A 86 8.00 -4.65 -11.28
N VAL A 87 7.56 -4.12 -12.42
CA VAL A 87 6.17 -4.28 -12.87
C VAL A 87 5.82 -5.75 -13.04
N GLY A 88 6.73 -6.54 -13.64
CA GLY A 88 6.55 -7.99 -13.78
C GLY A 88 6.46 -8.71 -12.42
N LEU A 89 7.27 -8.32 -11.44
CA LEU A 89 7.21 -8.86 -10.09
C LEU A 89 5.89 -8.52 -9.39
N ASP A 90 5.43 -7.27 -9.50
CA ASP A 90 4.16 -6.84 -8.91
C ASP A 90 2.97 -7.61 -9.52
N ILE A 91 2.97 -7.80 -10.84
CA ILE A 91 1.97 -8.62 -11.54
C ILE A 91 2.06 -10.08 -11.08
N LEU A 92 3.25 -10.65 -10.96
CA LEU A 92 3.44 -12.02 -10.49
C LEU A 92 2.89 -12.20 -9.08
N ILE A 93 3.15 -11.26 -8.16
CA ILE A 93 2.61 -11.28 -6.79
C ILE A 93 1.08 -11.24 -6.82
N LEU A 94 0.49 -10.35 -7.61
CA LEU A 94 -0.98 -10.29 -7.77
C LEU A 94 -1.55 -11.60 -8.30
N LEU A 95 -0.89 -12.22 -9.27
CA LEU A 95 -1.30 -13.52 -9.80
C LEU A 95 -1.15 -14.63 -8.76
N CYS A 96 -0.07 -14.66 -8.00
CA CYS A 96 0.14 -15.65 -6.94
C CYS A 96 -0.96 -15.59 -5.86
N VAL A 97 -1.40 -14.40 -5.48
CA VAL A 97 -2.48 -14.23 -4.48
C VAL A 97 -3.86 -14.45 -5.11
N GLY A 98 -4.04 -14.08 -6.37
CA GLY A 98 -5.31 -14.22 -7.09
C GLY A 98 -5.61 -15.63 -7.60
N PHE A 99 -4.57 -16.41 -7.92
CA PHE A 99 -4.72 -17.77 -8.44
C PHE A 99 -5.49 -18.72 -7.51
N PRO A 100 -5.28 -18.74 -6.18
CA PRO A 100 -6.10 -19.53 -5.27
C PRO A 100 -7.59 -19.19 -5.32
N ILE A 101 -7.97 -17.92 -5.55
CA ILE A 101 -9.38 -17.52 -5.71
C ILE A 101 -10.00 -18.23 -6.93
N LEU A 102 -9.26 -18.29 -8.03
CA LEU A 102 -9.69 -19.00 -9.23
C LEU A 102 -9.85 -20.51 -8.97
N ILE A 103 -8.93 -21.11 -8.19
CA ILE A 103 -9.03 -22.53 -7.79
C ILE A 103 -10.31 -22.74 -6.99
N PHE A 104 -10.59 -21.93 -5.96
CA PHE A 104 -11.82 -22.02 -5.18
C PHE A 104 -13.07 -21.86 -6.05
N PHE A 105 -13.05 -20.93 -7.00
CA PHE A 105 -14.17 -20.71 -7.90
C PHE A 105 -14.44 -21.89 -8.83
N LEU A 106 -13.40 -22.49 -9.41
CA LEU A 106 -13.55 -23.56 -10.41
C LEU A 106 -13.70 -24.94 -9.76
N LEU A 107 -12.86 -25.27 -8.78
CA LEU A 107 -12.68 -26.61 -8.23
C LEU A 107 -13.10 -26.73 -6.76
N GLY A 108 -13.30 -25.61 -6.05
CA GLY A 108 -13.60 -25.65 -4.62
C GLY A 108 -14.92 -26.34 -4.32
N ASP A 109 -14.93 -27.29 -3.41
CA ASP A 109 -16.13 -27.91 -2.85
C ASP A 109 -16.34 -27.40 -1.42
N PRO A 110 -17.46 -26.75 -1.09
CA PRO A 110 -17.69 -26.21 0.24
C PRO A 110 -17.89 -27.33 1.25
N TYR A 111 -17.45 -27.12 2.48
CA TYR A 111 -17.69 -28.04 3.58
C TYR A 111 -19.17 -28.42 3.66
N LYS A 112 -19.46 -29.73 3.75
CA LYS A 112 -20.83 -30.27 3.79
C LYS A 112 -21.34 -30.26 5.23
N ARG A 113 -22.01 -29.18 5.58
CA ARG A 113 -22.62 -28.98 6.91
C ARG A 113 -24.05 -29.52 6.94
N GLY A 114 -24.42 -30.17 8.04
CA GLY A 114 -25.81 -30.55 8.33
C GLY A 114 -26.65 -29.38 8.87
N PHE A 115 -27.93 -29.65 9.12
CA PHE A 115 -28.91 -28.65 9.58
C PHE A 115 -30.01 -29.32 10.44
N PHE A 116 -30.84 -28.52 11.07
CA PHE A 116 -32.09 -28.93 11.72
C PHE A 116 -33.28 -28.53 10.84
N CYS A 117 -34.29 -29.43 10.68
CA CYS A 117 -35.46 -29.14 9.87
C CYS A 117 -36.36 -28.03 10.45
N ASP A 118 -36.28 -27.81 11.75
CA ASP A 118 -37.01 -26.77 12.48
C ASP A 118 -36.28 -25.44 12.60
N ASP A 119 -35.07 -25.34 11.99
CA ASP A 119 -34.31 -24.07 11.96
C ASP A 119 -35.00 -23.02 11.08
N GLU A 120 -35.75 -22.10 11.71
CA GLU A 120 -36.47 -21.02 11.03
C GLU A 120 -35.53 -20.10 10.22
N SER A 121 -34.27 -19.99 10.62
CA SER A 121 -33.32 -19.14 9.93
C SER A 121 -32.96 -19.62 8.51
N LEU A 122 -33.33 -20.86 8.16
CA LEU A 122 -33.05 -21.49 6.85
C LEU A 122 -34.31 -21.59 5.95
N LYS A 123 -35.48 -21.18 6.43
CA LYS A 123 -36.76 -21.32 5.75
C LYS A 123 -37.21 -20.09 4.94
N HIS A 124 -36.34 -19.12 4.79
CA HIS A 124 -36.66 -17.90 4.03
C HIS A 124 -36.84 -18.16 2.53
N PRO A 125 -37.70 -17.41 1.83
CA PRO A 125 -37.88 -17.53 0.39
C PRO A 125 -36.62 -17.08 -0.36
N PHE A 126 -36.45 -17.59 -1.58
CA PHE A 126 -35.39 -17.10 -2.46
C PHE A 126 -35.79 -15.77 -3.08
N HIS A 127 -35.00 -14.73 -2.88
CA HIS A 127 -35.16 -13.43 -3.52
C HIS A 127 -33.97 -13.16 -4.46
N ASP A 128 -34.22 -12.42 -5.56
CA ASP A 128 -33.15 -11.92 -6.41
C ASP A 128 -32.28 -10.91 -5.66
N SER A 129 -31.04 -10.75 -6.11
CA SER A 129 -30.12 -9.84 -5.48
C SER A 129 -30.39 -8.39 -5.87
N THR A 130 -30.68 -7.50 -4.91
CA THR A 130 -30.78 -6.05 -5.11
C THR A 130 -29.48 -5.50 -5.67
N VAL A 131 -28.33 -5.84 -5.07
CA VAL A 131 -27.01 -5.53 -5.60
C VAL A 131 -26.48 -6.76 -6.36
N ARG A 132 -26.54 -6.72 -7.70
CA ARG A 132 -26.05 -7.79 -8.58
C ARG A 132 -24.52 -7.77 -8.65
N ASN A 133 -23.91 -8.87 -9.11
CA ASN A 133 -22.44 -8.99 -9.18
C ASN A 133 -21.78 -7.90 -10.04
N TRP A 134 -22.39 -7.48 -11.16
CA TRP A 134 -21.83 -6.42 -11.99
C TRP A 134 -21.81 -5.06 -11.27
N MET A 135 -22.85 -4.76 -10.44
CA MET A 135 -22.88 -3.57 -9.60
C MET A 135 -21.79 -3.62 -8.52
N LEU A 136 -21.56 -4.81 -7.96
CA LEU A 136 -20.49 -5.05 -7.00
C LEU A 136 -19.12 -4.73 -7.60
N TYR A 137 -18.83 -5.20 -8.83
CA TYR A 137 -17.58 -4.88 -9.51
C TYR A 137 -17.48 -3.40 -9.90
N PHE A 138 -18.58 -2.78 -10.27
CA PHE A 138 -18.62 -1.36 -10.54
C PHE A 138 -18.26 -0.55 -9.26
N ILE A 139 -18.90 -0.86 -8.15
CA ILE A 139 -18.64 -0.21 -6.85
C ILE A 139 -17.21 -0.50 -6.35
N GLY A 140 -16.75 -1.73 -6.44
CA GLY A 140 -15.48 -2.15 -5.85
C GLY A 140 -14.26 -2.04 -6.78
N VAL A 141 -14.41 -1.75 -8.06
CA VAL A 141 -13.29 -1.59 -9.00
C VAL A 141 -13.36 -0.27 -9.76
N VAL A 142 -14.47 -0.03 -10.48
CA VAL A 142 -14.54 1.14 -11.37
C VAL A 142 -14.52 2.44 -10.59
N ILE A 143 -15.31 2.55 -9.53
CA ILE A 143 -15.34 3.76 -8.68
C ILE A 143 -13.98 4.01 -8.03
N PRO A 144 -13.33 3.08 -7.31
CA PRO A 144 -12.03 3.32 -6.69
C PRO A 144 -10.94 3.71 -7.69
N VAL A 145 -10.81 2.97 -8.80
CA VAL A 145 -9.81 3.30 -9.82
C VAL A 145 -10.07 4.68 -10.43
N GLY A 146 -11.33 5.00 -10.76
CA GLY A 146 -11.71 6.31 -11.28
C GLY A 146 -11.39 7.45 -10.32
N VAL A 147 -11.71 7.29 -9.04
CA VAL A 147 -11.41 8.29 -8.00
C VAL A 147 -9.91 8.48 -7.83
N ILE A 148 -9.12 7.39 -7.80
CA ILE A 148 -7.66 7.48 -7.74
C ILE A 148 -7.10 8.27 -8.92
N VAL A 149 -7.51 7.94 -10.15
CA VAL A 149 -7.05 8.65 -11.35
C VAL A 149 -7.42 10.14 -11.30
N ILE A 150 -8.67 10.46 -10.99
CA ILE A 150 -9.14 11.85 -10.91
C ILE A 150 -8.33 12.65 -9.87
N VAL A 151 -8.14 12.09 -8.67
CA VAL A 151 -7.42 12.76 -7.58
C VAL A 151 -5.94 12.97 -7.94
N GLU A 152 -5.26 11.96 -8.49
CA GLU A 152 -3.85 12.09 -8.86
C GLU A 152 -3.64 13.06 -10.01
N VAL A 153 -4.53 13.10 -11.00
CA VAL A 153 -4.50 14.09 -12.09
C VAL A 153 -4.71 15.51 -11.54
N ILE A 154 -5.69 15.72 -10.65
CA ILE A 154 -5.92 17.03 -10.02
C ILE A 154 -4.69 17.49 -9.22
N ILE A 155 -4.07 16.59 -8.46
CA ILE A 155 -2.86 16.89 -7.68
C ILE A 155 -1.71 17.26 -8.61
N ALA A 156 -1.49 16.52 -9.70
CA ALA A 156 -0.45 16.81 -10.68
C ALA A 156 -0.65 18.15 -11.37
N GLN A 157 -1.89 18.46 -11.81
CA GLN A 157 -2.22 19.76 -12.40
C GLN A 157 -2.02 20.91 -11.41
N SER A 158 -2.40 20.72 -10.15
CA SER A 158 -2.23 21.73 -9.11
C SER A 158 -0.75 22.01 -8.82
N LYS A 159 0.09 20.98 -8.83
CA LYS A 159 1.55 21.11 -8.72
C LYS A 159 2.15 21.84 -9.93
N ALA A 160 1.75 21.48 -11.15
CA ALA A 160 2.22 22.12 -12.38
C ALA A 160 1.89 23.63 -12.42
N ARG A 161 0.67 24.01 -12.03
CA ARG A 161 0.26 25.44 -11.93
C ARG A 161 1.08 26.20 -10.88
N ARG A 162 1.40 25.57 -9.74
CA ARG A 162 2.18 26.22 -8.67
C ARG A 162 3.63 26.47 -9.08
N ASN A 163 4.20 25.62 -9.90
CA ASN A 163 5.60 25.66 -10.32
C ASN A 163 5.80 26.44 -11.63
N ASN A 164 4.84 27.26 -12.09
CA ASN A 164 4.93 28.05 -13.34
C ASN A 164 5.37 27.24 -14.57
N GLY A 165 4.94 26.00 -14.66
CA GLY A 165 5.35 25.13 -15.77
C GLY A 165 6.78 24.57 -15.67
N ASN A 166 7.61 25.05 -14.75
CA ASN A 166 8.88 24.42 -14.45
C ASN A 166 8.62 23.09 -13.73
N SER A 167 8.69 21.99 -14.45
CA SER A 167 8.60 20.64 -13.92
C SER A 167 9.87 20.34 -13.09
N SER A 168 9.90 20.84 -11.85
CA SER A 168 10.88 20.44 -10.84
C SER A 168 10.64 19.00 -10.36
N GLY A 169 9.83 18.25 -11.11
CA GLY A 169 9.46 16.87 -10.81
C GLY A 169 10.45 15.89 -11.45
N ARG A 170 10.57 14.73 -10.82
CA ARG A 170 11.37 13.62 -11.33
C ARG A 170 10.84 13.19 -12.69
N ARG A 171 11.67 13.24 -13.72
CA ARG A 171 11.35 12.68 -15.02
C ARG A 171 11.57 11.17 -14.99
N TYR A 172 10.56 10.43 -15.43
CA TYR A 172 10.65 9.00 -15.63
C TYR A 172 10.57 8.73 -17.13
N VAL A 173 11.63 8.19 -17.69
CA VAL A 173 11.70 7.84 -19.11
C VAL A 173 11.57 6.32 -19.23
N PHE A 174 10.64 5.88 -20.07
CA PHE A 174 10.47 4.49 -20.44
C PHE A 174 10.37 4.37 -21.95
N MET A 175 11.25 3.57 -22.57
CA MET A 175 11.35 3.41 -24.03
C MET A 175 11.37 4.76 -24.78
N ASN A 176 12.16 5.72 -24.30
CA ASN A 176 12.27 7.10 -24.83
C ASN A 176 11.02 7.99 -24.72
N TYR A 177 9.99 7.55 -23.97
CA TYR A 177 8.83 8.38 -23.69
C TYR A 177 8.88 8.89 -22.24
N ASP A 178 8.65 10.19 -22.06
CA ASP A 178 8.51 10.78 -20.74
C ASP A 178 7.17 10.34 -20.13
N LEU A 179 7.24 9.57 -19.03
CA LEU A 179 6.06 9.16 -18.28
C LEU A 179 5.59 10.29 -17.35
N PRO A 180 4.32 10.72 -17.42
CA PRO A 180 3.81 11.75 -16.53
C PRO A 180 3.76 11.26 -15.10
N GLU A 181 4.08 12.14 -14.13
CA GLU A 181 4.13 11.81 -12.68
C GLU A 181 2.80 11.20 -12.18
N TRP A 182 1.66 11.73 -12.65
CA TRP A 182 0.36 11.22 -12.25
C TRP A 182 0.14 9.74 -12.62
N LEU A 183 0.66 9.30 -13.76
CA LEU A 183 0.50 7.92 -14.21
C LEU A 183 1.25 6.94 -13.28
N ILE A 184 2.43 7.34 -12.84
CA ILE A 184 3.25 6.53 -11.92
C ILE A 184 2.61 6.47 -10.54
N GLU A 185 2.07 7.60 -10.07
CA GLU A 185 1.35 7.62 -8.80
C GLU A 185 0.05 6.79 -8.89
N CYS A 186 -0.69 6.85 -10.00
CA CYS A 186 -1.83 5.97 -10.25
C CYS A 186 -1.42 4.50 -10.22
N TYR A 187 -0.36 4.11 -10.93
CA TYR A 187 0.14 2.72 -10.93
C TYR A 187 0.40 2.22 -9.50
N LYS A 188 1.13 3.00 -8.69
CA LYS A 188 1.41 2.62 -7.30
C LYS A 188 0.14 2.46 -6.47
N LYS A 189 -0.77 3.44 -6.52
CA LYS A 189 -1.98 3.47 -5.69
C LYS A 189 -2.98 2.39 -6.12
N VAL A 190 -3.18 2.21 -7.43
CA VAL A 190 -4.05 1.17 -7.98
C VAL A 190 -3.46 -0.22 -7.73
N GLY A 191 -2.14 -0.40 -7.85
CA GLY A 191 -1.46 -1.66 -7.56
C GLY A 191 -1.65 -2.10 -6.10
N ILE A 192 -1.43 -1.19 -5.15
CA ILE A 192 -1.64 -1.47 -3.72
C ILE A 192 -3.11 -1.73 -3.42
N TYR A 193 -4.04 -0.96 -4.02
CA TYR A 193 -5.47 -1.19 -3.90
C TYR A 193 -5.86 -2.59 -4.40
N ALA A 194 -5.39 -2.96 -5.60
CA ALA A 194 -5.66 -4.27 -6.20
C ALA A 194 -5.13 -5.41 -5.35
N PHE A 195 -3.90 -5.28 -4.82
CA PHE A 195 -3.32 -6.27 -3.91
C PHE A 195 -4.21 -6.46 -2.67
N GLY A 196 -4.62 -5.39 -2.01
CA GLY A 196 -5.48 -5.48 -0.83
C GLY A 196 -6.87 -6.05 -1.15
N ALA A 197 -7.45 -5.72 -2.31
CA ALA A 197 -8.72 -6.27 -2.76
C ALA A 197 -8.64 -7.80 -2.94
N VAL A 198 -7.57 -8.29 -3.59
CA VAL A 198 -7.34 -9.72 -3.80
C VAL A 198 -7.10 -10.45 -2.48
N VAL A 199 -6.31 -9.87 -1.55
CA VAL A 199 -6.08 -10.44 -0.21
C VAL A 199 -7.39 -10.53 0.57
N SER A 200 -8.22 -9.47 0.57
CA SER A 200 -9.52 -9.47 1.24
C SER A 200 -10.46 -10.53 0.67
N GLN A 201 -10.49 -10.68 -0.66
CA GLN A 201 -11.30 -11.68 -1.34
C GLN A 201 -10.81 -13.10 -1.02
N LEU A 202 -9.51 -13.36 -1.08
CA LEU A 202 -8.93 -14.66 -0.75
C LEU A 202 -9.24 -15.08 0.69
N THR A 203 -9.07 -14.16 1.66
CA THR A 203 -9.41 -14.40 3.07
C THR A 203 -10.87 -14.78 3.24
N THR A 204 -11.76 -14.07 2.53
CA THR A 204 -13.19 -14.34 2.52
C THR A 204 -13.52 -15.72 1.94
N ASP A 205 -12.88 -16.08 0.81
CA ASP A 205 -13.16 -17.36 0.14
C ASP A 205 -12.62 -18.56 0.94
N ILE A 206 -11.42 -18.46 1.53
CA ILE A 206 -10.91 -19.49 2.45
C ILE A 206 -11.94 -19.75 3.56
N ALA A 207 -12.45 -18.72 4.21
CA ALA A 207 -13.43 -18.87 5.28
C ALA A 207 -14.76 -19.47 4.76
N LYS A 208 -15.23 -19.06 3.57
CA LYS A 208 -16.46 -19.60 2.97
C LYS A 208 -16.40 -21.10 2.73
N TYR A 209 -15.33 -21.56 2.08
CA TYR A 209 -15.20 -22.97 1.74
C TYR A 209 -14.90 -23.84 2.96
N SER A 210 -14.19 -23.31 3.96
CA SER A 210 -13.87 -24.03 5.21
C SER A 210 -15.07 -24.18 6.13
N ILE A 211 -15.98 -23.20 6.20
CA ILE A 211 -17.09 -23.20 7.17
C ILE A 211 -18.35 -23.83 6.57
N GLY A 212 -18.61 -23.65 5.29
CA GLY A 212 -19.75 -24.26 4.61
C GLY A 212 -21.13 -23.89 5.19
N ARG A 213 -21.32 -22.67 5.75
CA ARG A 213 -22.58 -22.25 6.36
C ARG A 213 -23.69 -22.16 5.34
N LEU A 214 -24.86 -22.71 5.68
CA LEU A 214 -26.05 -22.66 4.84
C LEU A 214 -26.64 -21.24 4.81
N ARG A 215 -27.19 -20.86 3.65
CA ARG A 215 -27.86 -19.55 3.47
C ARG A 215 -29.29 -19.56 4.01
N PRO A 216 -29.87 -18.38 4.35
CA PRO A 216 -31.24 -18.29 4.84
C PRO A 216 -32.29 -18.91 3.94
N HIS A 217 -32.10 -18.92 2.61
CA HIS A 217 -33.01 -19.52 1.64
C HIS A 217 -32.68 -20.99 1.29
N PHE A 218 -31.96 -21.70 2.18
CA PHE A 218 -31.51 -23.07 1.94
C PHE A 218 -32.66 -24.03 1.63
N MET A 219 -33.72 -24.02 2.47
CA MET A 219 -34.86 -24.93 2.30
C MET A 219 -35.58 -24.73 0.98
N ALA A 220 -35.74 -23.48 0.55
CA ALA A 220 -36.37 -23.13 -0.73
C ALA A 220 -35.57 -23.62 -1.95
N VAL A 221 -34.23 -23.57 -1.87
CA VAL A 221 -33.34 -23.94 -3.00
C VAL A 221 -33.03 -25.45 -3.01
N CYS A 222 -32.73 -26.05 -1.87
CA CYS A 222 -32.31 -27.45 -1.77
C CYS A 222 -33.52 -28.42 -1.82
N GLN A 223 -34.59 -28.12 -1.09
CA GLN A 223 -35.71 -29.04 -0.89
C GLN A 223 -35.15 -30.43 -0.46
N PRO A 224 -34.55 -30.49 0.78
CA PRO A 224 -33.79 -31.65 1.18
C PRO A 224 -34.66 -32.90 1.34
N VAL A 225 -34.11 -34.03 0.86
CA VAL A 225 -34.69 -35.36 1.01
C VAL A 225 -33.67 -36.24 1.72
N MET A 226 -34.09 -36.93 2.78
CA MET A 226 -33.27 -37.83 3.56
C MET A 226 -33.10 -39.17 2.87
N PRO A 227 -32.14 -40.01 3.26
CA PRO A 227 -31.89 -41.31 2.60
C PRO A 227 -33.09 -42.28 2.68
N ASP A 228 -33.96 -42.13 3.68
CA ASP A 228 -35.19 -42.88 3.84
C ASP A 228 -36.38 -42.39 2.95
N GLY A 229 -36.16 -41.32 2.18
CA GLY A 229 -37.17 -40.69 1.34
C GLY A 229 -38.01 -39.65 2.08
N SER A 230 -37.85 -39.48 3.40
CA SER A 230 -38.57 -38.47 4.20
C SER A 230 -38.10 -37.05 3.86
N THR A 231 -38.91 -36.06 4.19
CA THR A 231 -38.64 -34.63 4.02
C THR A 231 -38.62 -33.89 5.36
N CYS A 232 -38.36 -32.60 5.34
CA CYS A 232 -38.43 -31.79 6.55
C CYS A 232 -39.83 -31.55 7.06
N ASP A 233 -40.86 -31.83 6.25
CA ASP A 233 -42.28 -31.71 6.65
C ASP A 233 -42.72 -32.92 7.47
N ASP A 234 -41.96 -34.00 7.48
CA ASP A 234 -42.27 -35.21 8.23
C ASP A 234 -41.92 -35.05 9.73
N PRO A 235 -42.83 -35.34 10.64
CA PRO A 235 -42.60 -35.16 12.10
C PRO A 235 -41.41 -35.95 12.63
N VAL A 236 -41.05 -37.04 11.96
CA VAL A 236 -39.88 -37.89 12.32
C VAL A 236 -38.57 -37.14 12.33
N ASN A 237 -38.43 -36.07 11.53
CA ASN A 237 -37.25 -35.28 11.36
C ASN A 237 -37.22 -34.02 12.25
N ALA A 238 -38.27 -33.74 12.99
CA ALA A 238 -38.32 -32.63 13.92
C ALA A 238 -37.26 -32.77 15.04
N GLY A 239 -36.50 -31.71 15.32
CA GLY A 239 -35.46 -31.67 16.35
C GLY A 239 -34.22 -32.54 16.08
N LYS A 240 -34.12 -33.21 14.94
CA LYS A 240 -32.93 -34.02 14.56
C LYS A 240 -31.94 -33.23 13.75
N TYR A 241 -30.66 -33.43 14.03
CA TYR A 241 -29.59 -32.92 13.20
C TYR A 241 -29.39 -33.81 11.98
N ILE A 242 -29.67 -33.29 10.80
CA ILE A 242 -29.57 -34.00 9.52
C ILE A 242 -28.23 -33.69 8.88
N GLN A 243 -27.41 -34.71 8.72
CA GLN A 243 -26.09 -34.59 8.06
C GLN A 243 -26.09 -35.13 6.64
N GLU A 244 -26.78 -36.28 6.44
CA GLU A 244 -26.89 -36.92 5.14
C GLU A 244 -28.22 -36.58 4.50
N PHE A 245 -28.19 -35.95 3.34
CA PHE A 245 -29.37 -35.58 2.58
C PHE A 245 -28.99 -35.31 1.10
N THR A 246 -29.98 -35.41 0.25
CA THR A 246 -29.88 -35.01 -1.16
C THR A 246 -30.80 -33.84 -1.43
N CYS A 247 -30.39 -32.95 -2.34
CA CYS A 247 -31.22 -31.83 -2.75
C CYS A 247 -32.08 -32.23 -3.94
N LYS A 248 -33.40 -32.15 -3.82
CA LYS A 248 -34.34 -32.31 -4.94
C LYS A 248 -34.16 -31.18 -5.94
N GLY A 249 -33.98 -29.96 -5.45
CA GLY A 249 -33.52 -28.79 -6.21
C GLY A 249 -34.40 -28.38 -7.38
N VAL A 250 -35.70 -28.65 -7.30
CA VAL A 250 -36.65 -28.35 -8.40
C VAL A 250 -36.61 -26.85 -8.69
N GLY A 251 -36.26 -26.48 -9.93
CA GLY A 251 -36.13 -25.10 -10.37
C GLY A 251 -34.80 -24.43 -9.99
N SER A 252 -33.88 -25.16 -9.33
CA SER A 252 -32.58 -24.61 -8.91
C SER A 252 -31.46 -25.02 -9.87
N SER A 253 -30.57 -24.06 -10.22
CA SER A 253 -29.37 -24.36 -11.00
C SER A 253 -28.28 -25.01 -10.14
N ALA A 254 -27.36 -25.77 -10.79
CA ALA A 254 -26.21 -26.34 -10.10
C ALA A 254 -25.36 -25.29 -9.34
N ARG A 255 -25.29 -24.07 -9.86
CA ARG A 255 -24.64 -22.93 -9.21
C ARG A 255 -25.37 -22.52 -7.92
N MET A 256 -26.70 -22.46 -7.93
CA MET A 256 -27.50 -22.13 -6.74
C MET A 256 -27.33 -23.18 -5.64
N LEU A 257 -27.31 -24.48 -6.03
CA LEU A 257 -27.08 -25.59 -5.09
C LEU A 257 -25.68 -25.57 -4.45
N ARG A 258 -24.69 -25.05 -5.16
CA ARG A 258 -23.33 -24.85 -4.60
C ARG A 258 -23.30 -23.60 -3.71
N GLU A 259 -23.83 -22.46 -4.18
CA GLU A 259 -23.79 -21.18 -3.48
C GLU A 259 -24.60 -21.19 -2.17
N MET A 260 -25.62 -22.04 -2.02
CA MET A 260 -26.41 -22.13 -0.78
C MET A 260 -25.58 -22.57 0.44
N ARG A 261 -24.39 -23.16 0.23
CA ARG A 261 -23.43 -23.56 1.29
C ARG A 261 -22.34 -22.52 1.56
N LEU A 262 -22.36 -21.37 0.89
CA LEU A 262 -21.34 -20.34 0.94
C LEU A 262 -21.88 -19.05 1.58
N SER A 263 -22.53 -19.18 2.77
CA SER A 263 -23.11 -18.03 3.44
C SER A 263 -22.07 -17.22 4.24
N PHE A 264 -21.21 -17.85 5.01
CA PHE A 264 -20.29 -17.15 5.92
C PHE A 264 -18.85 -17.16 5.39
N PRO A 265 -18.20 -16.01 5.42
CA PRO A 265 -18.71 -14.64 5.59
C PRO A 265 -19.29 -14.08 4.29
N SER A 266 -19.98 -12.94 4.35
CA SER A 266 -20.56 -12.28 3.17
C SER A 266 -19.48 -11.65 2.30
N GLY A 267 -19.33 -12.15 1.06
CA GLY A 267 -18.35 -11.61 0.11
C GLY A 267 -18.70 -10.21 -0.40
N HIS A 268 -20.00 -9.91 -0.61
CA HIS A 268 -20.45 -8.58 -0.98
C HIS A 268 -20.06 -7.55 0.10
N SER A 269 -20.29 -7.89 1.37
CA SER A 269 -19.94 -7.02 2.48
C SER A 269 -18.43 -6.83 2.62
N SER A 270 -17.66 -7.92 2.59
CA SER A 270 -16.20 -7.87 2.72
C SER A 270 -15.56 -7.02 1.61
N PHE A 271 -15.95 -7.26 0.36
CA PHE A 271 -15.38 -6.55 -0.78
C PHE A 271 -15.76 -5.06 -0.81
N THR A 272 -17.04 -4.72 -0.55
CA THR A 272 -17.46 -3.31 -0.53
C THR A 272 -16.90 -2.55 0.66
N PHE A 273 -16.83 -3.15 1.85
CA PHE A 273 -16.21 -2.50 3.00
C PHE A 273 -14.71 -2.30 2.79
N PHE A 274 -14.00 -3.29 2.24
CA PHE A 274 -12.60 -3.08 1.84
C PHE A 274 -12.48 -1.88 0.90
N ALA A 275 -13.23 -1.87 -0.19
CA ALA A 275 -13.13 -0.85 -1.22
C ALA A 275 -13.46 0.56 -0.68
N MET A 276 -14.57 0.70 0.02
CA MET A 276 -15.08 1.99 0.46
C MET A 276 -14.31 2.56 1.67
N VAL A 277 -13.89 1.70 2.62
CA VAL A 277 -13.02 2.13 3.72
C VAL A 277 -11.64 2.53 3.20
N TYR A 278 -11.06 1.75 2.26
CA TYR A 278 -9.82 2.14 1.61
C TYR A 278 -9.94 3.49 0.93
N MET A 279 -11.04 3.73 0.19
CA MET A 279 -11.27 5.01 -0.49
C MET A 279 -11.47 6.18 0.49
N ALA A 280 -12.15 5.96 1.59
CA ALA A 280 -12.29 6.98 2.65
C ALA A 280 -10.92 7.36 3.24
N LEU A 281 -10.04 6.38 3.50
CA LEU A 281 -8.67 6.59 3.98
C LEU A 281 -7.77 7.22 2.91
N TYR A 282 -7.92 6.81 1.65
CA TYR A 282 -7.22 7.39 0.51
C TYR A 282 -7.53 8.89 0.36
N LEU A 283 -8.81 9.26 0.40
CA LEU A 283 -9.20 10.67 0.38
C LEU A 283 -8.66 11.45 1.59
N GLN A 284 -8.63 10.81 2.77
CA GLN A 284 -8.06 11.42 3.97
C GLN A 284 -6.59 11.78 3.78
N ALA A 285 -5.83 10.88 3.16
CA ALA A 285 -4.40 11.05 2.95
C ALA A 285 -4.05 12.00 1.78
N ARG A 286 -4.82 11.94 0.69
CA ARG A 286 -4.47 12.61 -0.57
C ARG A 286 -5.21 13.92 -0.79
N MET A 287 -6.44 14.06 -0.32
CA MET A 287 -7.25 15.26 -0.52
C MET A 287 -6.95 16.33 0.55
N THR A 288 -5.82 17.04 0.36
CA THR A 288 -5.37 18.12 1.26
C THR A 288 -5.87 19.51 0.84
N TRP A 289 -6.92 19.56 0.03
CA TRP A 289 -7.46 20.81 -0.53
C TRP A 289 -7.93 21.77 0.56
N LYS A 290 -7.46 23.02 0.47
CA LYS A 290 -7.77 24.06 1.46
C LYS A 290 -9.15 24.71 1.27
N GLY A 291 -9.80 24.51 0.10
CA GLY A 291 -11.03 25.21 -0.25
C GLY A 291 -12.27 24.77 0.53
N SER A 292 -12.47 23.45 0.72
CA SER A 292 -13.61 22.93 1.48
C SER A 292 -13.23 21.70 2.28
N LYS A 293 -13.16 21.85 3.58
CA LYS A 293 -12.92 20.70 4.50
C LYS A 293 -14.10 19.74 4.50
N LEU A 294 -15.32 20.23 4.38
CA LEU A 294 -16.55 19.43 4.43
C LEU A 294 -16.69 18.51 3.22
N LEU A 295 -16.25 18.92 2.02
CA LEU A 295 -16.36 18.10 0.82
C LEU A 295 -15.67 16.74 0.99
N ARG A 296 -14.47 16.71 1.57
CA ARG A 296 -13.76 15.47 1.83
C ARG A 296 -14.55 14.54 2.76
N HIS A 297 -15.06 15.08 3.87
CA HIS A 297 -15.83 14.29 4.84
C HIS A 297 -17.17 13.82 4.26
N PHE A 298 -17.80 14.66 3.43
CA PHE A 298 -19.02 14.29 2.72
C PHE A 298 -18.78 13.11 1.75
N LEU A 299 -17.72 13.14 0.96
CA LEU A 299 -17.37 12.03 0.07
C LEU A 299 -17.02 10.75 0.85
N GLN A 300 -16.28 10.87 1.96
CA GLN A 300 -16.00 9.75 2.85
C GLN A 300 -17.28 9.13 3.40
N PHE A 301 -18.22 9.96 3.85
CA PHE A 301 -19.52 9.52 4.32
C PHE A 301 -20.30 8.78 3.24
N LEU A 302 -20.33 9.31 2.00
CA LEU A 302 -21.00 8.64 0.88
C LEU A 302 -20.42 7.25 0.61
N PHE A 303 -19.09 7.09 0.61
CA PHE A 303 -18.46 5.78 0.44
C PHE A 303 -18.88 4.79 1.53
N ILE A 304 -18.86 5.22 2.77
CA ILE A 304 -19.30 4.35 3.88
C ILE A 304 -20.77 3.99 3.75
N MET A 305 -21.64 4.93 3.32
CA MET A 305 -23.06 4.65 3.09
C MET A 305 -23.29 3.66 1.96
N VAL A 306 -22.49 3.68 0.89
CA VAL A 306 -22.54 2.67 -0.19
C VAL A 306 -22.20 1.27 0.33
N ALA A 307 -21.14 1.16 1.15
CA ALA A 307 -20.79 -0.12 1.77
C ALA A 307 -21.89 -0.63 2.70
N TRP A 308 -22.43 0.27 3.52
CA TRP A 308 -23.51 -0.02 4.45
C TRP A 308 -24.78 -0.50 3.73
N TYR A 309 -25.22 0.23 2.70
CA TYR A 309 -26.37 -0.15 1.89
C TYR A 309 -26.18 -1.52 1.23
N THR A 310 -25.01 -1.75 0.60
CA THR A 310 -24.69 -3.04 0.00
C THR A 310 -24.74 -4.17 1.02
N ALA A 311 -24.20 -3.97 2.21
CA ALA A 311 -24.20 -4.95 3.28
C ALA A 311 -25.61 -5.27 3.77
N LEU A 312 -26.43 -4.26 4.05
CA LEU A 312 -27.81 -4.44 4.51
C LEU A 312 -28.67 -5.13 3.45
N SER A 313 -28.47 -4.81 2.17
CA SER A 313 -29.21 -5.49 1.08
C SER A 313 -29.03 -7.01 1.08
N ARG A 314 -27.88 -7.53 1.62
CA ARG A 314 -27.68 -8.99 1.70
C ARG A 314 -28.57 -9.66 2.75
N VAL A 315 -28.90 -8.93 3.82
CA VAL A 315 -29.84 -9.41 4.83
C VAL A 315 -31.27 -9.35 4.29
N SER A 316 -31.66 -8.21 3.72
CA SER A 316 -33.03 -8.01 3.14
C SER A 316 -33.34 -8.98 2.01
N ASP A 317 -32.34 -9.35 1.19
CA ASP A 317 -32.50 -10.32 0.10
C ASP A 317 -32.42 -11.79 0.59
N TYR A 318 -32.33 -12.05 1.89
CA TYR A 318 -32.14 -13.39 2.48
C TYR A 318 -30.94 -14.17 1.90
N LYS A 319 -29.92 -13.46 1.41
CA LYS A 319 -28.71 -14.09 0.87
C LYS A 319 -27.71 -14.48 1.95
N HIS A 320 -27.72 -13.76 3.08
CA HIS A 320 -26.81 -13.92 4.20
C HIS A 320 -27.53 -13.64 5.53
N HIS A 321 -27.10 -14.30 6.60
CA HIS A 321 -27.48 -13.92 7.95
C HIS A 321 -26.79 -12.61 8.33
N TRP A 322 -27.37 -11.86 9.27
CA TRP A 322 -26.76 -10.60 9.75
C TRP A 322 -25.32 -10.77 10.26
N SER A 323 -25.05 -11.93 10.91
CA SER A 323 -23.69 -12.27 11.40
C SER A 323 -22.68 -12.50 10.29
N ASP A 324 -23.10 -13.05 9.12
CA ASP A 324 -22.23 -13.22 7.95
C ASP A 324 -21.84 -11.87 7.36
N VAL A 325 -22.80 -10.94 7.37
CA VAL A 325 -22.65 -9.57 6.89
C VAL A 325 -21.70 -8.80 7.81
N LEU A 326 -21.88 -8.90 9.12
CA LEU A 326 -21.02 -8.27 10.12
C LEU A 326 -19.57 -8.80 10.00
N ALA A 327 -19.40 -10.12 9.95
CA ALA A 327 -18.08 -10.72 9.80
C ALA A 327 -17.39 -10.28 8.49
N GLY A 328 -18.13 -10.25 7.38
CA GLY A 328 -17.62 -9.74 6.11
C GLY A 328 -17.20 -8.27 6.20
N SER A 329 -18.02 -7.41 6.80
CA SER A 329 -17.71 -5.99 6.99
C SER A 329 -16.45 -5.78 7.83
N LEU A 330 -16.27 -6.57 8.90
CA LEU A 330 -15.07 -6.53 9.73
C LEU A 330 -13.82 -6.99 8.96
N ILE A 331 -13.90 -8.10 8.21
CA ILE A 331 -12.80 -8.58 7.38
C ILE A 331 -12.38 -7.51 6.38
N GLY A 332 -13.32 -6.96 5.62
CA GLY A 332 -13.03 -5.93 4.62
C GLY A 332 -12.41 -4.68 5.23
N SER A 333 -12.98 -4.16 6.31
CA SER A 333 -12.45 -2.98 7.00
C SER A 333 -11.06 -3.22 7.57
N THR A 334 -10.82 -4.37 8.20
CA THR A 334 -9.51 -4.73 8.77
C THR A 334 -8.47 -4.85 7.66
N CYS A 335 -8.78 -5.52 6.53
CA CYS A 335 -7.89 -5.60 5.38
C CYS A 335 -7.55 -4.20 4.83
N ALA A 336 -8.54 -3.29 4.73
CA ALA A 336 -8.28 -1.92 4.28
C ALA A 336 -7.33 -1.18 5.23
N LEU A 337 -7.55 -1.27 6.55
CA LEU A 337 -6.68 -0.66 7.55
C LEU A 337 -5.26 -1.23 7.52
N VAL A 338 -5.12 -2.56 7.42
CA VAL A 338 -3.80 -3.22 7.33
C VAL A 338 -3.07 -2.76 6.07
N VAL A 339 -3.72 -2.80 4.91
CA VAL A 339 -3.10 -2.39 3.64
C VAL A 339 -2.70 -0.91 3.65
N VAL A 340 -3.54 -0.04 4.19
CA VAL A 340 -3.24 1.40 4.26
C VAL A 340 -2.07 1.70 5.20
N ASN A 341 -1.97 1.03 6.34
CA ASN A 341 -0.94 1.34 7.33
C ASN A 341 0.39 0.63 7.10
N PHE A 342 0.37 -0.61 6.58
CA PHE A 342 1.58 -1.44 6.47
C PHE A 342 2.08 -1.64 5.04
N VAL A 343 1.21 -1.57 4.03
CA VAL A 343 1.58 -1.80 2.64
C VAL A 343 1.69 -0.50 1.86
N SER A 344 0.82 0.48 2.15
CA SER A 344 0.78 1.73 1.42
C SER A 344 1.62 2.83 2.06
N ASP A 345 2.14 3.74 1.21
CA ASP A 345 2.84 4.96 1.64
C ASP A 345 1.89 6.14 1.86
N LEU A 346 0.56 5.89 2.03
CA LEU A 346 -0.45 6.95 2.05
C LEU A 346 -0.25 7.95 3.19
N PHE A 347 0.14 7.48 4.37
CA PHE A 347 0.36 8.30 5.57
C PHE A 347 1.84 8.51 5.89
N GLN A 348 2.76 7.96 5.08
CA GLN A 348 4.18 8.20 5.27
C GLN A 348 4.59 9.57 4.72
N LYS A 349 5.53 10.23 5.39
CA LYS A 349 6.15 11.46 4.88
C LYS A 349 6.84 11.15 3.56
N PRO A 350 6.83 12.07 2.57
CA PRO A 350 7.52 11.87 1.30
C PRO A 350 8.97 11.44 1.54
N SER A 351 9.26 10.17 1.27
CA SER A 351 10.64 9.68 1.33
C SER A 351 11.40 10.22 0.12
N THR A 352 12.63 10.68 0.31
CA THR A 352 13.55 11.03 -0.75
C THR A 352 13.97 9.82 -1.61
N LYS A 353 13.67 8.60 -1.14
CA LYS A 353 14.00 7.38 -1.89
C LYS A 353 13.03 7.21 -3.07
N SER A 354 13.57 7.13 -4.27
CA SER A 354 12.80 6.88 -5.49
C SER A 354 12.30 5.43 -5.53
N TYR A 355 11.00 5.24 -5.76
CA TYR A 355 10.40 3.91 -5.98
C TYR A 355 10.89 3.29 -7.30
N LEU A 356 11.06 4.11 -8.33
CA LEU A 356 11.61 3.70 -9.62
C LEU A 356 13.03 4.26 -9.80
N PRO A 357 13.90 3.60 -10.58
CA PRO A 357 15.23 4.13 -10.91
C PRO A 357 15.12 5.51 -11.56
N ARG A 358 16.02 6.43 -11.17
CA ARG A 358 16.10 7.76 -11.76
C ARG A 358 16.98 7.72 -13.00
N THR A 359 16.73 8.63 -13.95
CA THR A 359 17.65 8.89 -15.06
C THR A 359 18.88 9.65 -14.56
N ALA A 360 19.98 9.58 -15.32
CA ALA A 360 21.21 10.31 -15.01
C ALA A 360 21.00 11.83 -14.92
N GLN A 361 20.05 12.39 -15.68
CA GLN A 361 19.71 13.83 -15.67
C GLN A 361 19.08 14.27 -14.35
N ASP A 362 18.27 13.42 -13.69
CA ASP A 362 17.67 13.72 -12.39
C ASP A 362 18.69 13.76 -11.26
N MET A 363 19.77 12.99 -11.37
CA MET A 363 20.84 12.98 -10.36
C MET A 363 21.65 14.27 -10.39
N ASN A 364 21.91 14.83 -11.58
CA ASN A 364 22.62 16.10 -11.73
C ASN A 364 21.80 17.31 -11.28
N ALA A 365 20.46 17.28 -11.42
CA ALA A 365 19.58 18.36 -10.98
C ALA A 365 19.42 18.42 -9.44
N THR A 366 19.77 17.36 -8.72
CA THR A 366 19.66 17.30 -7.25
C THR A 366 20.91 17.80 -6.54
N GLN A 367 22.03 17.97 -7.25
CA GLN A 367 23.17 18.75 -6.78
C GLN A 367 22.83 20.23 -7.00
N GLY A 368 22.24 20.86 -5.98
CA GLY A 368 21.98 22.30 -5.97
C GLY A 368 23.29 23.09 -6.18
N PRO A 369 23.20 24.34 -6.63
CA PRO A 369 24.38 25.17 -6.78
C PRO A 369 25.14 25.20 -5.46
N THR A 370 26.42 24.86 -5.53
CA THR A 370 27.37 24.97 -4.41
C THR A 370 27.23 26.37 -3.81
N PRO A 371 27.03 26.53 -2.48
CA PRO A 371 26.94 27.84 -1.90
C PRO A 371 28.20 28.65 -2.23
N PRO A 372 28.08 29.96 -2.56
CA PRO A 372 29.23 30.79 -2.87
C PRO A 372 30.20 30.75 -1.69
N ASN A 373 31.47 30.50 -1.99
CA ASN A 373 32.59 30.43 -1.07
C ASN A 373 32.54 31.66 -0.15
N GLN A 374 32.15 31.50 1.12
CA GLN A 374 32.32 32.53 2.12
C GLN A 374 33.83 32.65 2.39
N GLY A 375 34.43 33.69 1.81
CA GLY A 375 35.81 34.02 2.02
C GLY A 375 36.07 34.20 3.51
N ILE A 376 36.97 33.37 4.02
CA ILE A 376 37.50 33.50 5.41
C ILE A 376 38.25 34.84 5.45
N ARG A 377 37.65 35.81 6.12
CA ARG A 377 38.28 37.10 6.43
C ARG A 377 39.26 36.85 7.56
N VAL A 378 40.56 36.72 7.26
CA VAL A 378 41.62 36.69 8.25
C VAL A 378 41.90 38.15 8.68
N THR A 379 41.48 38.50 9.88
CA THR A 379 41.93 39.74 10.53
C THR A 379 43.28 39.47 11.17
N THR A 380 44.33 40.12 10.64
CA THR A 380 45.62 40.27 11.29
C THR A 380 45.55 41.41 12.32
N ASN A 381 45.77 41.09 13.58
CA ASN A 381 46.33 42.00 14.56
C ASN A 381 47.80 41.69 14.75
#